data_fb71ea0fa04bb9baa05cf60fbd5cc15b
#
_entry.id   fb71ea0fa04bb9baa05cf60fbd5cc15b
#
_cell.length_a   1.000
_cell.length_b   1.000
_cell.length_c   1.000
_cell.angle_alpha   90.00
_cell.angle_beta   90.00
_cell.angle_gamma   90.00
#
_symmetry.space_group_name_H-M   'P 1'
#
loop_
_entity.id
_entity.type
_entity.pdbx_description
1 polymer ?
#
loop_
_entity_poly.entity_id
_entity_poly.type
_entity_poly.pdbx_seq_one_letter_code
_entity_poly.pdbx_strand_id
1 'polypeptide(L)'
;MNVLEQKMKFKKKILKLYKETIFKFKKKKNLDKQILEIASLNELFNYFGTDKGTEVINQYQKTSNKPDQKLIGHGYAQFYEKHLNIYKNDKINILEIGTWKGASVAAFYHYFKNAIIFCIDKNFKFQFESSRVNFFNCDTENYVDIKNLEKYFIEKKSDFF
;
A
#
# COMPACT_ATOMS: atom_id res chain seq x y z
N MET A 1 -31.04 -18.02 -5.23
CA MET A 1 -30.11 -17.67 -4.13
C MET A 1 -30.79 -18.07 -2.81
N ASN A 2 -30.17 -18.94 -2.04
CA ASN A 2 -30.74 -19.50 -0.80
C ASN A 2 -30.77 -18.41 0.31
N VAL A 3 -31.75 -18.47 1.22
CA VAL A 3 -31.90 -17.56 2.37
C VAL A 3 -30.62 -17.49 3.23
N LEU A 4 -29.89 -18.59 3.37
CA LEU A 4 -28.64 -18.67 4.09
C LEU A 4 -27.54 -17.83 3.40
N GLU A 5 -27.44 -17.88 2.08
CA GLU A 5 -26.50 -17.06 1.31
C GLU A 5 -26.80 -15.57 1.41
N GLN A 6 -28.07 -15.19 1.41
CA GLN A 6 -28.50 -13.81 1.61
C GLN A 6 -28.09 -13.29 3.00
N LYS A 7 -28.35 -14.08 4.05
CA LYS A 7 -27.94 -13.73 5.41
C LYS A 7 -26.42 -13.60 5.55
N MET A 8 -25.65 -14.47 4.91
CA MET A 8 -24.19 -14.39 4.93
C MET A 8 -23.67 -13.16 4.20
N LYS A 9 -24.22 -12.81 3.03
CA LYS A 9 -23.87 -11.60 2.29
C LYS A 9 -24.20 -10.35 3.10
N PHE A 10 -25.35 -10.30 3.74
CA PHE A 10 -25.75 -9.19 4.59
C PHE A 10 -24.80 -9.01 5.80
N LYS A 11 -24.46 -10.10 6.50
CA LYS A 11 -23.46 -10.06 7.59
C LYS A 11 -22.10 -9.56 7.13
N LYS A 12 -21.61 -10.00 5.98
CA LYS A 12 -20.34 -9.53 5.40
C LYS A 12 -20.39 -8.03 5.10
N LYS A 13 -21.50 -7.54 4.54
CA LYS A 13 -21.70 -6.11 4.25
C LYS A 13 -21.66 -5.25 5.53
N ILE A 14 -22.38 -5.67 6.57
CA ILE A 14 -22.36 -4.96 7.86
C ILE A 14 -20.96 -4.95 8.46
N LEU A 15 -20.26 -6.08 8.44
CA LEU A 15 -18.89 -6.17 8.95
C LEU A 15 -17.92 -5.28 8.17
N LYS A 16 -18.07 -5.19 6.83
CA LYS A 16 -17.26 -4.28 5.99
C LYS A 16 -17.54 -2.83 6.40
N LEU A 17 -18.78 -2.41 6.52
CA LEU A 17 -19.15 -1.05 6.95
C LEU A 17 -18.62 -0.71 8.35
N TYR A 18 -18.71 -1.61 9.30
CA TYR A 18 -18.16 -1.44 10.64
C TYR A 18 -16.63 -1.23 10.61
N LYS A 19 -15.90 -2.08 9.88
CA LYS A 19 -14.45 -1.95 9.72
C LYS A 19 -14.06 -0.64 9.03
N GLU A 20 -14.81 -0.24 8.01
CA GLU A 20 -14.61 1.02 7.30
C GLU A 20 -14.80 2.22 8.23
N THR A 21 -15.86 2.20 9.05
CA THR A 21 -16.12 3.27 10.01
C THR A 21 -14.98 3.39 11.01
N ILE A 22 -14.55 2.28 11.63
CA ILE A 22 -13.40 2.30 12.55
C ILE A 22 -12.15 2.83 11.84
N PHE A 23 -11.90 2.42 10.61
CA PHE A 23 -10.72 2.83 9.85
C PHE A 23 -10.72 4.35 9.58
N LYS A 24 -11.87 4.97 9.30
CA LYS A 24 -11.99 6.42 9.09
C LYS A 24 -11.60 7.23 10.33
N PHE A 25 -11.94 6.71 11.53
CA PHE A 25 -11.62 7.38 12.78
C PHE A 25 -10.26 7.00 13.38
N LYS A 26 -9.58 6.01 12.80
CA LYS A 26 -8.26 5.59 13.28
C LYS A 26 -7.22 6.67 12.98
N LYS A 27 -6.47 7.08 14.02
CA LYS A 27 -5.33 8.00 13.87
C LYS A 27 -4.29 7.39 12.93
N LYS A 28 -3.93 8.16 11.90
CA LYS A 28 -2.89 7.79 10.92
C LYS A 28 -1.65 8.65 11.10
N LYS A 29 -0.53 8.14 10.62
CA LYS A 29 0.73 8.90 10.56
C LYS A 29 0.70 9.80 9.34
N ASN A 30 0.85 11.10 9.55
CA ASN A 30 0.85 12.08 8.46
C ASN A 30 2.25 12.17 7.84
N LEU A 31 2.36 11.77 6.57
CA LEU A 31 3.63 11.78 5.83
C LEU A 31 4.04 13.20 5.43
N ASP A 32 3.08 14.10 5.18
CA ASP A 32 3.38 15.49 4.78
C ASP A 32 4.11 16.27 5.89
N LYS A 33 3.99 15.80 7.15
CA LYS A 33 4.65 16.38 8.32
C LYS A 33 6.00 15.74 8.66
N GLN A 34 6.39 14.70 7.93
CA GLN A 34 7.67 14.01 8.16
C GLN A 34 8.73 14.57 7.22
N ILE A 35 9.80 15.10 7.79
CA ILE A 35 10.99 15.50 7.04
C ILE A 35 12.03 14.40 7.24
N LEU A 36 12.37 13.70 6.16
CA LEU A 36 13.40 12.66 6.18
C LEU A 36 14.51 13.03 5.18
N GLU A 37 15.74 13.04 5.68
CA GLU A 37 16.96 13.25 4.88
C GLU A 37 17.55 11.93 4.37
N ILE A 38 16.69 10.95 4.09
CA ILE A 38 17.07 9.63 3.57
C ILE A 38 17.01 9.67 2.05
N ALA A 39 18.12 9.41 1.39
CA ALA A 39 18.22 9.50 -0.06
C ALA A 39 18.01 8.15 -0.79
N SER A 40 18.35 7.03 -0.13
CA SER A 40 18.30 5.68 -0.67
C SER A 40 16.92 5.04 -0.43
N LEU A 41 16.39 4.38 -1.44
CA LEU A 41 15.12 3.66 -1.32
C LEU A 41 15.26 2.44 -0.38
N ASN A 42 16.43 1.80 -0.33
CA ASN A 42 16.68 0.70 0.59
C ASN A 42 16.60 1.16 2.06
N GLU A 43 17.23 2.28 2.38
CA GLU A 43 17.16 2.85 3.73
C GLU A 43 15.72 3.25 4.09
N LEU A 44 14.96 3.81 3.15
CA LEU A 44 13.55 4.13 3.36
C LEU A 44 12.71 2.86 3.61
N PHE A 45 12.94 1.79 2.85
CA PHE A 45 12.27 0.52 3.08
C PHE A 45 12.58 -0.05 4.46
N ASN A 46 13.83 -0.01 4.88
CA ASN A 46 14.25 -0.47 6.21
C ASN A 46 13.65 0.42 7.31
N TYR A 47 13.70 1.75 7.15
CA TYR A 47 13.12 2.72 8.09
C TYR A 47 11.63 2.52 8.32
N PHE A 48 10.84 2.30 7.25
CA PHE A 48 9.40 2.05 7.36
C PHE A 48 9.06 0.60 7.70
N GLY A 49 10.03 -0.30 7.75
CA GLY A 49 9.86 -1.69 8.16
C GLY A 49 9.16 -2.55 7.11
N THR A 50 9.43 -2.33 5.82
CA THR A 50 8.97 -3.22 4.75
C THR A 50 10.04 -4.24 4.35
N ASP A 51 9.62 -5.47 4.06
CA ASP A 51 10.48 -6.55 3.59
C ASP A 51 11.02 -6.36 2.15
N LYS A 52 10.63 -5.28 1.48
CA LYS A 52 11.21 -4.86 0.19
C LYS A 52 12.65 -4.36 0.31
N GLY A 53 13.08 -3.94 1.50
CA GLY A 53 14.46 -3.61 1.83
C GLY A 53 15.30 -4.84 2.13
N THR A 54 16.44 -4.65 2.80
CA THR A 54 17.43 -5.70 3.09
C THR A 54 17.42 -6.19 4.53
N GLU A 55 16.83 -5.45 5.48
CA GLU A 55 16.95 -5.71 6.91
C GLU A 55 15.70 -6.34 7.54
N VAL A 56 14.53 -6.15 6.91
CA VAL A 56 13.26 -6.68 7.44
C VAL A 56 13.03 -8.09 6.92
N ILE A 57 12.76 -9.02 7.84
CA ILE A 57 12.53 -10.42 7.55
C ILE A 57 11.41 -10.60 6.52
N ASN A 58 11.75 -11.25 5.41
CA ASN A 58 10.82 -11.63 4.37
C ASN A 58 9.74 -12.58 4.94
N GLN A 59 8.48 -12.28 4.67
CA GLN A 59 7.34 -13.07 5.16
C GLN A 59 7.39 -14.55 4.76
N TYR A 60 8.00 -14.88 3.62
CA TYR A 60 8.13 -16.26 3.14
C TYR A 60 9.26 -17.05 3.82
N GLN A 61 10.21 -16.37 4.46
CA GLN A 61 11.33 -17.01 5.17
C GLN A 61 11.00 -17.38 6.62
N LYS A 62 9.92 -16.85 7.18
CA LYS A 62 9.48 -17.16 8.55
C LYS A 62 9.17 -18.65 8.78
N THR A 63 8.98 -19.41 7.73
CA THR A 63 8.66 -20.84 7.75
C THR A 63 9.84 -21.76 7.44
N SER A 64 11.02 -21.21 7.11
CA SER A 64 12.19 -22.04 6.83
C SER A 64 12.84 -22.50 8.15
N ASN A 65 12.83 -23.81 8.41
CA ASN A 65 13.46 -24.47 9.56
C ASN A 65 15.01 -24.52 9.47
N LYS A 66 15.65 -23.59 8.75
CA LYS A 66 17.11 -23.53 8.62
C LYS A 66 17.66 -22.47 9.58
N PRO A 67 18.24 -22.87 10.74
CA PRO A 67 18.67 -21.92 11.78
C PRO A 67 19.81 -21.00 11.38
N ASP A 68 20.59 -21.35 10.35
CA ASP A 68 21.83 -20.64 10.00
C ASP A 68 21.67 -19.63 8.85
N GLN A 69 20.47 -19.46 8.29
CA GLN A 69 20.25 -18.53 7.20
C GLN A 69 19.85 -17.17 7.77
N LYS A 70 20.74 -16.16 7.67
CA LYS A 70 20.41 -14.76 7.99
C LYS A 70 19.18 -14.36 7.19
N LEU A 71 18.08 -14.16 7.88
CA LEU A 71 16.82 -13.74 7.26
C LEU A 71 16.98 -12.30 6.80
N ILE A 72 17.02 -12.10 5.50
CA ILE A 72 17.10 -10.79 4.86
C ILE A 72 15.81 -10.51 4.10
N GLY A 73 15.52 -9.23 3.86
CA GLY A 73 14.42 -8.82 3.03
C GLY A 73 14.58 -9.23 1.57
N HIS A 74 13.62 -8.83 0.73
CA HIS A 74 13.63 -9.16 -0.70
C HIS A 74 14.74 -8.44 -1.49
N GLY A 75 15.25 -7.29 -0.98
CA GLY A 75 16.27 -6.50 -1.66
C GLY A 75 15.78 -5.83 -2.95
N TYR A 76 14.47 -5.56 -3.08
CA TYR A 76 13.89 -4.96 -4.29
C TYR A 76 14.32 -3.52 -4.55
N ALA A 77 14.88 -2.84 -3.55
CA ALA A 77 15.30 -1.44 -3.68
C ALA A 77 16.24 -1.21 -4.86
N GLN A 78 17.24 -2.07 -5.03
CA GLN A 78 18.20 -1.95 -6.13
C GLN A 78 17.52 -2.02 -7.51
N PHE A 79 16.52 -2.89 -7.66
CA PHE A 79 15.75 -3.00 -8.89
C PHE A 79 14.95 -1.73 -9.15
N TYR A 80 14.23 -1.24 -8.15
CA TYR A 80 13.45 0.00 -8.27
C TYR A 80 14.35 1.21 -8.56
N GLU A 81 15.46 1.37 -7.86
CA GLU A 81 16.39 2.47 -8.08
C GLU A 81 16.99 2.43 -9.49
N LYS A 82 17.41 1.25 -9.95
CA LYS A 82 17.96 1.08 -11.28
C LYS A 82 17.00 1.53 -12.40
N HIS A 83 15.72 1.22 -12.26
CA HIS A 83 14.73 1.42 -13.33
C HIS A 83 13.87 2.68 -13.15
N LEU A 84 13.68 3.17 -11.92
CA LEU A 84 12.74 4.24 -11.62
C LEU A 84 13.39 5.51 -11.08
N ASN A 85 14.71 5.52 -10.83
CA ASN A 85 15.39 6.71 -10.30
C ASN A 85 15.26 7.94 -11.22
N ILE A 86 15.13 7.74 -12.52
CA ILE A 86 14.91 8.81 -13.49
C ILE A 86 13.64 9.61 -13.22
N TYR A 87 12.64 8.99 -12.59
CA TYR A 87 11.34 9.61 -12.25
C TYR A 87 11.29 10.19 -10.84
N LYS A 88 12.41 10.19 -10.10
CA LYS A 88 12.45 10.54 -8.66
C LYS A 88 11.83 11.90 -8.35
N ASN A 89 12.00 12.86 -9.26
CA ASN A 89 11.53 14.24 -9.10
C ASN A 89 10.36 14.59 -10.04
N ASP A 90 9.89 13.63 -10.83
CA ASP A 90 8.83 13.86 -11.80
C ASP A 90 7.44 13.77 -11.16
N LYS A 91 6.48 14.41 -11.81
CA LYS A 91 5.06 14.23 -11.50
C LYS A 91 4.60 12.93 -12.14
N ILE A 92 4.58 11.86 -11.37
CA ILE A 92 4.13 10.53 -11.81
C ILE A 92 3.01 10.01 -10.94
N ASN A 93 2.28 9.06 -11.47
CA ASN A 93 1.28 8.30 -10.72
C ASN A 93 1.83 6.89 -10.43
N ILE A 94 1.81 6.50 -9.17
CA ILE A 94 2.24 5.17 -8.72
C ILE A 94 1.01 4.42 -8.23
N LEU A 95 0.79 3.21 -8.73
CA LEU A 95 -0.23 2.29 -8.24
C LEU A 95 0.44 1.11 -7.54
N GLU A 96 0.16 0.93 -6.25
CA GLU A 96 0.57 -0.24 -5.49
C GLU A 96 -0.64 -1.11 -5.10
N ILE A 97 -0.61 -2.38 -5.49
CA ILE A 97 -1.65 -3.37 -5.17
C ILE A 97 -1.14 -4.28 -4.06
N GLY A 98 -1.94 -4.45 -3.00
CA GLY A 98 -1.54 -5.21 -1.81
C GLY A 98 -0.67 -4.40 -0.85
N THR A 99 -1.10 -3.20 -0.51
CA THR A 99 -0.29 -2.25 0.29
C THR A 99 -0.23 -2.59 1.78
N TRP A 100 -1.07 -3.49 2.29
CA TRP A 100 -1.13 -3.88 3.70
C TRP A 100 -1.22 -2.67 4.64
N LYS A 101 -0.19 -2.44 5.47
CA LYS A 101 -0.10 -1.31 6.40
C LYS A 101 0.44 -0.03 5.74
N GLY A 102 0.96 -0.09 4.52
CA GLY A 102 1.46 1.03 3.74
C GLY A 102 2.94 1.38 3.96
N ALA A 103 3.74 0.47 4.52
CA ALA A 103 5.17 0.75 4.76
C ALA A 103 5.94 1.06 3.47
N SER A 104 5.68 0.30 2.39
CA SER A 104 6.26 0.58 1.07
C SER A 104 5.74 1.87 0.44
N VAL A 105 4.44 2.16 0.62
CA VAL A 105 3.84 3.44 0.19
C VAL A 105 4.54 4.62 0.84
N ALA A 106 4.80 4.55 2.16
CA ALA A 106 5.50 5.61 2.88
C ALA A 106 6.94 5.79 2.37
N ALA A 107 7.64 4.70 2.05
CA ALA A 107 8.97 4.77 1.45
C ALA A 107 8.93 5.41 0.06
N PHE A 108 8.02 4.99 -0.81
CA PHE A 108 7.85 5.59 -2.13
C PHE A 108 7.44 7.06 -2.06
N TYR A 109 6.60 7.45 -1.11
CA TYR A 109 6.22 8.85 -0.88
C TYR A 109 7.44 9.74 -0.63
N HIS A 110 8.39 9.30 0.19
CA HIS A 110 9.60 10.05 0.48
C HIS A 110 10.64 9.97 -0.63
N TYR A 111 10.68 8.86 -1.37
CA TYR A 111 11.62 8.68 -2.49
C TYR A 111 11.20 9.48 -3.72
N PHE A 112 9.95 9.35 -4.18
CA PHE A 112 9.41 10.07 -5.33
C PHE A 112 8.75 11.37 -4.89
N LYS A 113 9.46 12.48 -5.03
CA LYS A 113 9.12 13.76 -4.40
C LYS A 113 7.79 14.36 -4.85
N ASN A 114 7.40 14.12 -6.12
CA ASN A 114 6.21 14.71 -6.74
C ASN A 114 5.17 13.65 -7.18
N ALA A 115 5.36 12.38 -6.81
CA ALA A 115 4.44 11.33 -7.17
C ALA A 115 3.11 11.43 -6.40
N ILE A 116 2.01 11.11 -7.09
CA ILE A 116 0.73 10.77 -6.46
C ILE A 116 0.66 9.25 -6.37
N ILE A 117 0.37 8.73 -5.18
CA ILE A 117 0.39 7.29 -4.93
C ILE A 117 -1.03 6.81 -4.67
N PHE A 118 -1.46 5.84 -5.47
CA PHE A 118 -2.70 5.10 -5.33
C PHE A 118 -2.38 3.74 -4.72
N CYS A 119 -3.01 3.42 -3.62
CA CYS A 119 -2.74 2.18 -2.90
C CYS A 119 -4.03 1.41 -2.64
N ILE A 120 -3.98 0.11 -2.95
CA ILE A 120 -5.11 -0.79 -2.93
C ILE A 120 -4.83 -1.94 -1.96
N ASP A 121 -5.77 -2.20 -1.05
CA ASP A 121 -5.76 -3.40 -0.22
C ASP A 121 -7.18 -3.79 0.18
N LYS A 122 -7.44 -5.10 0.28
CA LYS A 122 -8.74 -5.61 0.76
C LYS A 122 -8.95 -5.44 2.27
N ASN A 123 -7.91 -5.11 3.02
CA ASN A 123 -7.96 -4.93 4.45
C ASN A 123 -7.84 -3.45 4.84
N PHE A 124 -8.62 -3.02 5.81
CA PHE A 124 -8.53 -1.69 6.41
C PHE A 124 -7.37 -1.59 7.42
N LYS A 125 -6.13 -1.81 6.95
CA LYS A 125 -4.92 -1.81 7.81
C LYS A 125 -3.97 -0.67 7.52
N PHE A 126 -4.20 0.11 6.48
CA PHE A 126 -3.36 1.22 6.08
C PHE A 126 -3.19 2.25 7.22
N GLN A 127 -1.95 2.72 7.45
CA GLN A 127 -1.59 3.47 8.66
C GLN A 127 -1.16 4.91 8.39
N PHE A 128 -1.13 5.34 7.14
CA PHE A 128 -0.62 6.65 6.76
C PHE A 128 -1.70 7.54 6.15
N GLU A 129 -1.45 8.84 6.18
CA GLU A 129 -2.22 9.85 5.45
C GLU A 129 -1.28 10.86 4.83
N SER A 130 -1.65 11.41 3.69
CA SER A 130 -0.93 12.45 2.97
C SER A 130 -1.81 13.05 1.89
N SER A 131 -1.51 14.30 1.50
CA SER A 131 -2.14 14.95 0.33
C SER A 131 -1.87 14.21 -0.99
N ARG A 132 -0.79 13.41 -1.07
CA ARG A 132 -0.36 12.68 -2.27
C ARG A 132 -0.62 11.17 -2.21
N VAL A 133 -1.32 10.66 -1.19
CA VAL A 133 -1.59 9.23 -1.03
C VAL A 133 -3.08 8.96 -0.96
N ASN A 134 -3.58 8.16 -1.88
CA ASN A 134 -4.98 7.76 -1.99
C ASN A 134 -5.13 6.26 -1.71
N PHE A 135 -5.79 5.91 -0.61
CA PHE A 135 -6.05 4.52 -0.23
C PHE A 135 -7.44 4.07 -0.65
N PHE A 136 -7.52 2.93 -1.33
CA PHE A 136 -8.75 2.27 -1.73
C PHE A 136 -8.88 0.89 -1.07
N ASN A 137 -9.98 0.66 -0.37
CA ASN A 137 -10.33 -0.68 0.05
C ASN A 137 -10.98 -1.42 -1.12
N CYS A 138 -10.22 -2.30 -1.75
CA CYS A 138 -10.66 -3.06 -2.90
C CYS A 138 -10.08 -4.48 -2.80
N ASP A 139 -10.93 -5.47 -2.94
CA ASP A 139 -10.53 -6.86 -3.16
C ASP A 139 -10.38 -7.10 -4.66
N THR A 140 -9.15 -7.27 -5.13
CA THR A 140 -8.85 -7.48 -6.56
C THR A 140 -9.34 -8.83 -7.11
N GLU A 141 -9.84 -9.71 -6.25
CA GLU A 141 -10.55 -10.94 -6.65
C GLU A 141 -12.07 -10.70 -6.77
N ASN A 142 -12.56 -9.53 -6.35
CA ASN A 142 -13.98 -9.18 -6.40
C ASN A 142 -14.28 -8.25 -7.59
N TYR A 143 -15.05 -8.76 -8.56
CA TYR A 143 -15.41 -8.01 -9.76
C TYR A 143 -16.10 -6.66 -9.46
N VAL A 144 -16.98 -6.61 -8.46
CA VAL A 144 -17.70 -5.36 -8.10
C VAL A 144 -16.74 -4.31 -7.55
N ASP A 145 -15.81 -4.72 -6.70
CA ASP A 145 -14.79 -3.81 -6.13
C ASP A 145 -13.89 -3.24 -7.25
N ILE A 146 -13.48 -4.10 -8.21
CA ILE A 146 -12.69 -3.66 -9.38
C ILE A 146 -13.47 -2.66 -10.24
N LYS A 147 -14.74 -2.94 -10.55
CA LYS A 147 -15.57 -2.02 -11.34
C LYS A 147 -15.78 -0.67 -10.66
N ASN A 148 -15.94 -0.64 -9.35
CA ASN A 148 -16.02 0.61 -8.60
C ASN A 148 -14.72 1.40 -8.66
N LEU A 149 -13.57 0.72 -8.58
CA LEU A 149 -12.26 1.34 -8.70
C LEU A 149 -12.03 1.88 -10.13
N GLU A 150 -12.36 1.10 -11.16
CA GLU A 150 -12.30 1.52 -12.56
C GLU A 150 -13.13 2.79 -12.80
N LYS A 151 -14.38 2.80 -12.33
CA LYS A 151 -15.25 3.97 -12.42
C LYS A 151 -14.61 5.22 -11.79
N TYR A 152 -14.03 5.08 -10.60
CA TYR A 152 -13.32 6.17 -9.94
C TYR A 152 -12.21 6.75 -10.82
N PHE A 153 -11.36 5.90 -11.42
CA PHE A 153 -10.26 6.37 -12.27
C PHE A 153 -10.74 6.99 -13.57
N ILE A 154 -11.84 6.50 -14.14
CA ILE A 154 -12.46 7.09 -15.35
C ILE A 154 -13.01 8.48 -15.03
N GLU A 155 -13.75 8.63 -13.93
CA GLU A 155 -14.35 9.90 -13.52
C GLU A 155 -13.31 10.96 -13.14
N LYS A 156 -12.14 10.52 -12.64
CA LYS A 156 -11.04 11.37 -12.22
C LYS A 156 -9.93 11.52 -13.26
N LYS A 157 -10.16 11.06 -14.49
CA LYS A 157 -9.12 11.06 -15.56
C LYS A 157 -8.50 12.44 -15.79
N SER A 158 -9.29 13.51 -15.69
CA SER A 158 -8.80 14.89 -15.83
C SER A 158 -7.85 15.35 -14.71
N ASP A 159 -7.89 14.69 -13.56
CA ASP A 159 -7.06 15.05 -12.40
C ASP A 159 -5.67 14.36 -12.46
N PHE A 160 -5.44 13.47 -13.44
CA PHE A 160 -4.25 12.64 -13.55
C PHE A 160 -3.34 12.98 -14.73
N PHE A 161 -3.76 13.91 -15.62
CA PHE A 161 -3.00 14.32 -16.81
C PHE A 161 -2.81 15.81 -16.90
#